data_c36c62d3c3844a7332b1d0375fa13680
#
_entry.id   c36c62d3c3844a7332b1d0375fa13680
#
_cell.length_a   1.000
_cell.length_b   1.000
_cell.length_c   1.000
_cell.angle_alpha   90.00
_cell.angle_beta   90.00
_cell.angle_gamma   90.00
#
_symmetry.space_group_name_H-M   'P 1'
#
loop_
_entity.id
_entity.type
_entity.pdbx_description
1 polymer ?
#
loop_
_entity_poly.entity_id
_entity_poly.type
_entity_poly.pdbx_seq_one_letter_code
_entity_poly.pdbx_strand_id
1 'polypeptide(L)'
;MMPPVYQTVFRKHLSETQYLILELLILLIQSQRQVQLSRLASMFPQPIQYESRIKNLQRFLSLPKLSVRLLWFPIIKYFLRSEKKKENSLNRQRRRNREKLKQHGYWLLALDRTEWKEHNIFMISLIWGNHALPIYWKLKKKKGSSSLEEQKSLLSPVLGIFKGHEIVVVGDREFHSPKLAKYLESRKVSFVLREKKSFFIQETPNDNYKAIGSLGFTPGTLRFYEDIFVGKQDKLGKFNVLYYWKRSYRKKVMKAPWYILTNLKDTKVIISLYRSRWGIEMFFKDCKSGGYNLEQSKVSQTRFMAIILLMVIAYTLATCQGHLLKKSNLDTYSSRVRLYHNLYPHHSELRTSLYGHVWIIGMDLWADLAHALIRLKPHKQRYFNRGFEALSLMQPILQNVVTL
;
A
#
# COMPACT_ATOMS: atom_id res chain seq x y z
N MET A 1 10.13 -12.33 -15.39
CA MET A 1 9.51 -13.49 -14.70
C MET A 1 9.03 -13.11 -13.31
N MET A 2 7.93 -13.71 -12.87
CA MET A 2 7.42 -13.54 -11.50
C MET A 2 8.35 -14.17 -10.47
N PRO A 3 8.41 -13.66 -9.21
CA PRO A 3 9.14 -14.32 -8.13
C PRO A 3 8.71 -15.78 -7.96
N PRO A 4 9.61 -16.69 -7.57
CA PRO A 4 9.30 -18.14 -7.44
C PRO A 4 8.07 -18.42 -6.58
N VAL A 5 7.90 -17.69 -5.46
CA VAL A 5 6.73 -17.86 -4.60
C VAL A 5 5.41 -17.51 -5.30
N TYR A 6 5.40 -16.48 -6.14
CA TYR A 6 4.23 -16.09 -6.92
C TYR A 6 3.92 -17.18 -7.97
N GLN A 7 4.95 -17.66 -8.69
CA GLN A 7 4.80 -18.73 -9.66
C GLN A 7 4.18 -19.97 -9.02
N THR A 8 4.73 -20.42 -7.88
CA THR A 8 4.23 -21.59 -7.14
C THR A 8 2.77 -21.43 -6.75
N VAL A 9 2.40 -20.28 -6.20
CA VAL A 9 1.01 -19.99 -5.76
C VAL A 9 0.07 -19.93 -6.96
N PHE A 10 0.45 -19.21 -8.01
CA PHE A 10 -0.44 -18.98 -9.15
C PHE A 10 -0.65 -20.24 -9.99
N ARG A 11 0.40 -20.99 -10.28
CA ARG A 11 0.33 -22.27 -11.03
C ARG A 11 -0.46 -23.35 -10.29
N LYS A 12 -0.55 -23.29 -8.96
CA LYS A 12 -1.42 -24.19 -8.19
C LYS A 12 -2.91 -23.99 -8.51
N HIS A 13 -3.33 -22.78 -8.88
CA HIS A 13 -4.74 -22.42 -9.06
C HIS A 13 -5.11 -22.12 -10.51
N LEU A 14 -4.16 -21.73 -11.34
CA LEU A 14 -4.34 -21.33 -12.74
C LEU A 14 -3.75 -22.38 -13.67
N SER A 15 -4.33 -22.55 -14.86
CA SER A 15 -3.68 -23.30 -15.93
C SER A 15 -2.46 -22.52 -16.43
N GLU A 16 -1.55 -23.17 -17.18
CA GLU A 16 -0.35 -22.50 -17.70
C GLU A 16 -0.72 -21.30 -18.57
N THR A 17 -1.70 -21.44 -19.46
CA THR A 17 -2.20 -20.31 -20.27
C THR A 17 -2.73 -19.17 -19.41
N GLN A 18 -3.50 -19.48 -18.37
CA GLN A 18 -4.02 -18.47 -17.45
C GLN A 18 -2.91 -17.77 -16.65
N TYR A 19 -1.88 -18.54 -16.23
CA TYR A 19 -0.71 -18.01 -15.55
C TYR A 19 0.07 -17.04 -16.46
N LEU A 20 0.32 -17.40 -17.71
CA LEU A 20 1.01 -16.54 -18.67
C LEU A 20 0.22 -15.26 -18.97
N ILE A 21 -1.11 -15.34 -19.12
CA ILE A 21 -1.97 -14.17 -19.29
C ILE A 21 -1.87 -13.25 -18.05
N LEU A 22 -1.87 -13.81 -16.84
CA LEU A 22 -1.72 -13.05 -15.60
C LEU A 22 -0.37 -12.33 -15.57
N GLU A 23 0.72 -13.04 -15.84
CA GLU A 23 2.07 -12.48 -15.85
C GLU A 23 2.21 -11.35 -16.86
N LEU A 24 1.74 -11.57 -18.10
CA LEU A 24 1.73 -10.54 -19.16
C LEU A 24 0.90 -9.31 -18.78
N LEU A 25 -0.29 -9.50 -18.20
CA LEU A 25 -1.11 -8.38 -17.75
C LEU A 25 -0.44 -7.55 -16.65
N ILE A 26 0.25 -8.19 -15.71
CA ILE A 26 0.99 -7.47 -14.65
C ILE A 26 2.13 -6.65 -15.28
N LEU A 27 2.92 -7.21 -16.19
CA LEU A 27 3.98 -6.50 -16.90
C LEU A 27 3.42 -5.34 -17.74
N LEU A 28 2.31 -5.55 -18.43
CA LEU A 28 1.64 -4.50 -19.19
C LEU A 28 1.11 -3.38 -18.29
N ILE A 29 0.52 -3.70 -17.14
CA ILE A 29 0.07 -2.70 -16.16
C ILE A 29 1.26 -1.86 -15.68
N GLN A 30 2.41 -2.46 -15.41
CA GLN A 30 3.62 -1.76 -14.99
C GLN A 30 4.18 -0.89 -16.11
N SER A 31 4.32 -1.41 -17.32
CA SER A 31 4.93 -0.69 -18.45
C SER A 31 4.01 0.40 -19.02
N GLN A 32 2.72 0.12 -19.16
CA GLN A 32 1.74 1.07 -19.72
C GLN A 32 1.17 2.04 -18.68
N ARG A 33 1.36 1.76 -17.39
CA ARG A 33 0.91 2.58 -16.27
C ARG A 33 -0.60 2.84 -16.29
N GLN A 34 -1.37 1.84 -16.68
CA GLN A 34 -2.82 1.92 -16.74
C GLN A 34 -3.48 0.54 -16.72
N VAL A 35 -4.77 0.53 -16.40
CA VAL A 35 -5.59 -0.68 -16.30
C VAL A 35 -6.77 -0.69 -17.29
N GLN A 36 -6.83 0.26 -18.22
CA GLN A 36 -7.87 0.30 -19.23
C GLN A 36 -7.72 -0.89 -20.18
N LEU A 37 -8.77 -1.72 -20.26
CA LEU A 37 -8.71 -3.00 -20.97
C LEU A 37 -8.39 -2.83 -22.47
N SER A 38 -8.93 -1.82 -23.12
CA SER A 38 -8.65 -1.51 -24.54
C SER A 38 -7.16 -1.21 -24.77
N ARG A 39 -6.52 -0.48 -23.85
CA ARG A 39 -5.10 -0.17 -23.93
C ARG A 39 -4.24 -1.39 -23.65
N LEU A 40 -4.60 -2.20 -22.65
CA LEU A 40 -3.89 -3.45 -22.38
C LEU A 40 -4.00 -4.42 -23.56
N ALA A 41 -5.17 -4.52 -24.19
CA ALA A 41 -5.39 -5.37 -25.36
C ALA A 41 -4.61 -4.91 -26.61
N SER A 42 -4.40 -3.60 -26.80
CA SER A 42 -3.61 -3.10 -27.94
C SER A 42 -2.14 -3.55 -27.86
N MET A 43 -1.61 -3.70 -26.66
CA MET A 43 -0.21 -4.10 -26.40
C MET A 43 -0.07 -5.59 -26.05
N PHE A 44 -1.17 -6.33 -25.95
CA PHE A 44 -1.14 -7.72 -25.54
C PHE A 44 -0.50 -8.59 -26.65
N PRO A 45 0.60 -9.34 -26.38
CA PRO A 45 1.43 -9.99 -27.37
C PRO A 45 0.80 -11.30 -27.88
N GLN A 46 -0.38 -11.22 -28.47
CA GLN A 46 -1.02 -12.33 -29.20
C GLN A 46 -1.29 -11.91 -30.65
N PRO A 47 -0.83 -12.68 -31.65
CA PRO A 47 -0.99 -12.39 -33.07
C PRO A 47 -2.41 -12.72 -33.59
N ILE A 48 -3.42 -12.13 -32.94
CA ILE A 48 -4.85 -12.28 -33.26
C ILE A 48 -5.49 -10.89 -33.36
N GLN A 49 -6.68 -10.84 -33.94
CA GLN A 49 -7.43 -9.59 -34.10
C GLN A 49 -7.64 -8.88 -32.76
N TYR A 50 -7.65 -7.56 -32.79
CA TYR A 50 -7.78 -6.73 -31.59
C TYR A 50 -9.01 -7.09 -30.74
N GLU A 51 -10.19 -7.27 -31.38
CA GLU A 51 -11.43 -7.65 -30.70
C GLU A 51 -11.32 -9.03 -30.03
N SER A 52 -10.59 -9.95 -30.62
CA SER A 52 -10.33 -11.26 -30.03
C SER A 52 -9.44 -11.17 -28.80
N ARG A 53 -8.43 -10.27 -28.83
CA ARG A 53 -7.60 -9.96 -27.65
C ARG A 53 -8.43 -9.40 -26.52
N ILE A 54 -9.32 -8.42 -26.80
CA ILE A 54 -10.24 -7.87 -25.79
C ILE A 54 -11.12 -8.96 -25.17
N LYS A 55 -11.76 -9.78 -26.00
CA LYS A 55 -12.63 -10.87 -25.55
C LYS A 55 -11.87 -11.89 -24.70
N ASN A 56 -10.63 -12.23 -25.07
CA ASN A 56 -9.76 -13.11 -24.29
C ASN A 56 -9.48 -12.54 -22.91
N LEU A 57 -9.06 -11.28 -22.84
CA LEU A 57 -8.81 -10.62 -21.55
C LEU A 57 -10.08 -10.46 -20.70
N GLN A 58 -11.22 -10.20 -21.31
CA GLN A 58 -12.50 -10.15 -20.59
C GLN A 58 -12.89 -11.49 -19.97
N ARG A 59 -12.71 -12.60 -20.71
CA ARG A 59 -12.95 -13.96 -20.20
C ARG A 59 -11.99 -14.27 -19.05
N PHE A 60 -10.71 -13.95 -19.20
CA PHE A 60 -9.71 -14.12 -18.15
C PHE A 60 -10.09 -13.37 -16.88
N LEU A 61 -10.41 -12.06 -16.96
CA LEU A 61 -10.78 -11.23 -15.82
C LEU A 61 -12.11 -11.67 -15.15
N SER A 62 -12.90 -12.49 -15.79
CA SER A 62 -14.14 -13.06 -15.24
C SER A 62 -13.92 -14.40 -14.52
N LEU A 63 -12.69 -14.92 -14.46
CA LEU A 63 -12.39 -16.19 -13.79
C LEU A 63 -12.60 -16.09 -12.26
N PRO A 64 -13.40 -16.97 -11.64
CA PRO A 64 -13.61 -17.00 -10.18
C PRO A 64 -12.31 -17.22 -9.40
N LYS A 65 -11.32 -17.85 -10.04
CA LYS A 65 -10.00 -18.13 -9.46
C LYS A 65 -9.16 -16.86 -9.24
N LEU A 66 -9.47 -15.74 -9.90
CA LEU A 66 -8.83 -14.45 -9.66
C LEU A 66 -9.36 -13.83 -8.38
N SER A 67 -9.08 -14.43 -7.26
CA SER A 67 -9.52 -14.00 -5.94
C SER A 67 -8.36 -13.70 -5.00
N VAL A 68 -8.55 -12.70 -4.16
CA VAL A 68 -7.57 -12.31 -3.13
C VAL A 68 -7.23 -13.49 -2.22
N ARG A 69 -8.21 -14.31 -1.86
CA ARG A 69 -8.01 -15.45 -0.95
C ARG A 69 -7.16 -16.57 -1.56
N LEU A 70 -7.34 -16.85 -2.85
CA LEU A 70 -6.61 -17.91 -3.53
C LEU A 70 -5.21 -17.49 -3.98
N LEU A 71 -5.08 -16.28 -4.52
CA LEU A 71 -3.83 -15.85 -5.16
C LEU A 71 -2.99 -14.94 -4.27
N TRP A 72 -3.61 -14.06 -3.47
CA TRP A 72 -2.88 -13.03 -2.74
C TRP A 72 -2.57 -13.41 -1.28
N PHE A 73 -3.53 -13.97 -0.55
CA PHE A 73 -3.31 -14.37 0.84
C PHE A 73 -2.15 -15.37 1.04
N PRO A 74 -1.93 -16.38 0.17
CA PRO A 74 -0.76 -17.24 0.29
C PRO A 74 0.56 -16.48 0.16
N ILE A 75 0.63 -15.47 -0.72
CA ILE A 75 1.80 -14.60 -0.88
C ILE A 75 2.08 -13.83 0.42
N ILE A 76 1.06 -13.19 0.98
CA ILE A 76 1.20 -12.46 2.26
C ILE A 76 1.64 -13.39 3.39
N LYS A 77 1.05 -14.57 3.50
CA LYS A 77 1.46 -15.57 4.51
C LYS A 77 2.91 -16.01 4.35
N TYR A 78 3.34 -16.24 3.12
CA TYR A 78 4.74 -16.58 2.83
C TYR A 78 5.67 -15.45 3.28
N PHE A 79 5.34 -14.21 2.91
CA PHE A 79 6.09 -13.01 3.30
C PHE A 79 6.23 -12.91 4.82
N LEU A 80 5.14 -12.99 5.58
CA LEU A 80 5.16 -12.94 7.05
C LEU A 80 6.03 -14.04 7.66
N ARG A 81 5.96 -15.26 7.11
CA ARG A 81 6.80 -16.40 7.56
C ARG A 81 8.28 -16.17 7.26
N SER A 82 8.59 -15.64 6.08
CA SER A 82 9.98 -15.36 5.69
C SER A 82 10.60 -14.29 6.59
N GLU A 83 9.85 -13.25 6.92
CA GLU A 83 10.30 -12.19 7.82
C GLU A 83 10.52 -12.71 9.25
N LYS A 84 9.63 -13.55 9.76
CA LYS A 84 9.81 -14.20 11.08
C LYS A 84 11.06 -15.07 11.13
N LYS A 85 11.35 -15.86 10.08
CA LYS A 85 12.59 -16.66 9.97
C LYS A 85 13.83 -15.76 9.97
N LYS A 86 13.80 -14.67 9.20
CA LYS A 86 14.89 -13.71 9.12
C LYS A 86 15.11 -12.99 10.46
N GLU A 87 14.08 -12.66 11.22
CA GLU A 87 14.20 -12.06 12.56
C GLU A 87 14.92 -13.00 13.53
N ASN A 88 14.65 -14.30 13.46
CA ASN A 88 15.25 -15.31 14.33
C ASN A 88 16.72 -15.61 13.98
N SER A 89 17.14 -15.42 12.73
CA SER A 89 18.48 -15.77 12.23
C SER A 89 19.50 -14.64 12.27
N LEU A 90 19.12 -13.40 12.57
CA LEU A 90 19.99 -12.23 12.49
C LEU A 90 20.62 -11.87 13.85
N ASN A 91 21.96 -11.72 13.88
CA ASN A 91 22.70 -11.15 15.01
C ASN A 91 22.26 -9.69 15.29
N ARG A 92 22.31 -9.25 16.58
CA ARG A 92 21.85 -7.92 17.05
C ARG A 92 22.29 -6.73 16.19
N GLN A 93 23.50 -6.77 15.63
CA GLN A 93 24.09 -5.67 14.87
C GLN A 93 23.49 -5.53 13.45
N ARG A 94 23.15 -6.64 12.78
CA ARG A 94 22.46 -6.65 11.48
C ARG A 94 20.98 -6.29 11.59
N ARG A 95 20.36 -6.45 12.76
CA ARG A 95 18.97 -6.00 13.03
C ARG A 95 18.83 -4.48 13.02
N ARG A 96 19.88 -3.70 13.38
CA ARG A 96 19.86 -2.23 13.41
C ARG A 96 19.88 -1.59 12.01
N ASN A 97 20.52 -2.21 11.04
CA ASN A 97 20.72 -1.66 9.69
C ASN A 97 19.62 -2.08 8.69
N ARG A 98 18.62 -2.83 9.13
CA ARG A 98 17.54 -3.29 8.30
C ARG A 98 16.39 -2.29 8.37
N GLU A 99 15.86 -1.88 7.19
CA GLU A 99 14.59 -1.18 7.13
C GLU A 99 13.54 -2.02 7.85
N LYS A 100 13.07 -1.52 8.98
CA LYS A 100 12.11 -2.23 9.81
C LYS A 100 10.77 -2.19 9.10
N LEU A 101 10.34 -3.31 8.55
CA LEU A 101 8.96 -3.54 8.08
C LEU A 101 7.94 -3.32 9.21
N LYS A 102 8.37 -3.54 10.43
CA LYS A 102 7.60 -3.24 11.63
C LYS A 102 7.90 -1.84 12.13
N GLN A 103 6.87 -1.11 12.49
CA GLN A 103 6.98 0.19 13.14
C GLN A 103 6.81 0.01 14.65
N HIS A 104 7.83 0.41 15.41
CA HIS A 104 7.86 0.21 16.87
C HIS A 104 7.57 -1.24 17.33
N GLY A 105 7.97 -2.24 16.53
CA GLY A 105 7.72 -3.66 16.81
C GLY A 105 6.41 -4.21 16.25
N TYR A 106 5.51 -3.36 15.78
CA TYR A 106 4.19 -3.74 15.25
C TYR A 106 4.15 -3.80 13.73
N TRP A 107 3.36 -4.74 13.21
CA TRP A 107 2.85 -4.68 11.85
C TRP A 107 1.71 -3.66 11.80
N LEU A 108 1.88 -2.58 11.06
CA LEU A 108 0.92 -1.49 11.01
C LEU A 108 -0.07 -1.72 9.87
N LEU A 109 -1.34 -1.94 10.23
CA LEU A 109 -2.44 -2.14 9.29
C LEU A 109 -3.31 -0.89 9.22
N ALA A 110 -3.34 -0.23 8.07
CA ALA A 110 -4.19 0.94 7.85
C ALA A 110 -5.55 0.53 7.24
N LEU A 111 -6.62 1.02 7.85
CA LEU A 111 -7.97 0.97 7.30
C LEU A 111 -8.26 2.29 6.60
N ASP A 112 -8.75 2.22 5.37
CA ASP A 112 -9.23 3.40 4.66
C ASP A 112 -10.21 3.02 3.56
N ARG A 113 -10.92 4.02 3.06
CA ARG A 113 -11.89 3.88 1.99
C ARG A 113 -11.58 4.87 0.87
N THR A 114 -11.79 4.44 -0.36
CA THR A 114 -11.66 5.33 -1.50
C THR A 114 -12.83 5.14 -2.46
N GLU A 115 -13.25 6.23 -3.08
CA GLU A 115 -14.25 6.24 -4.12
C GLU A 115 -13.56 6.34 -5.48
N TRP A 116 -13.93 5.43 -6.39
CA TRP A 116 -13.51 5.43 -7.79
C TRP A 116 -14.74 5.35 -8.69
N LYS A 117 -15.22 6.51 -9.15
CA LYS A 117 -16.49 6.64 -9.87
C LYS A 117 -17.67 6.08 -9.05
N GLU A 118 -18.38 5.11 -9.64
CA GLU A 118 -19.46 4.39 -8.97
C GLU A 118 -18.99 3.34 -7.95
N HIS A 119 -17.70 3.01 -7.94
CA HIS A 119 -17.14 1.99 -7.04
C HIS A 119 -16.62 2.60 -5.75
N ASN A 120 -17.07 2.05 -4.65
CA ASN A 120 -16.64 2.42 -3.31
C ASN A 120 -15.86 1.23 -2.71
N ILE A 121 -14.55 1.41 -2.51
CA ILE A 121 -13.65 0.35 -2.08
C ILE A 121 -13.22 0.60 -0.65
N PHE A 122 -13.51 -0.38 0.18
CA PHE A 122 -13.05 -0.45 1.55
C PHE A 122 -11.84 -1.37 1.63
N MET A 123 -10.71 -0.87 2.15
CA MET A 123 -9.41 -1.52 2.05
C MET A 123 -8.68 -1.55 3.39
N ILE A 124 -7.94 -2.65 3.60
CA ILE A 124 -6.93 -2.77 4.64
C ILE A 124 -5.57 -3.03 4.01
N SER A 125 -4.57 -2.25 4.39
CA SER A 125 -3.22 -2.29 3.84
C SER A 125 -2.18 -2.37 4.93
N LEU A 126 -1.09 -3.09 4.68
CA LEU A 126 0.11 -3.08 5.49
C LEU A 126 0.95 -1.84 5.13
N ILE A 127 1.30 -1.04 6.11
CA ILE A 127 2.16 0.12 5.90
C ILE A 127 3.62 -0.32 5.93
N TRP A 128 4.33 -0.03 4.84
CA TRP A 128 5.76 -0.27 4.67
C TRP A 128 6.48 1.02 4.28
N GLY A 129 7.20 1.60 5.24
CA GLY A 129 7.78 2.93 5.05
C GLY A 129 6.73 3.98 4.71
N ASN A 130 6.85 4.59 3.55
CA ASN A 130 5.90 5.57 3.02
C ASN A 130 4.85 4.96 2.08
N HIS A 131 4.86 3.64 1.90
CA HIS A 131 3.95 2.90 1.02
C HIS A 131 2.92 2.11 1.81
N ALA A 132 1.80 1.81 1.17
CA ALA A 132 0.83 0.86 1.68
C ALA A 132 0.72 -0.33 0.73
N LEU A 133 0.88 -1.53 1.26
CA LEU A 133 0.71 -2.78 0.52
C LEU A 133 -0.69 -3.32 0.83
N PRO A 134 -1.65 -3.28 -0.10
CA PRO A 134 -3.00 -3.77 0.16
C PRO A 134 -3.01 -5.25 0.49
N ILE A 135 -3.70 -5.60 1.57
CA ILE A 135 -3.86 -6.98 2.01
C ILE A 135 -5.21 -7.53 1.59
N TYR A 136 -6.27 -6.76 1.83
CA TYR A 136 -7.63 -7.18 1.53
C TYR A 136 -8.52 -5.97 1.25
N TRP A 137 -9.52 -6.15 0.38
CA TRP A 137 -10.49 -5.13 0.04
C TRP A 137 -11.84 -5.73 -0.29
N LYS A 138 -12.87 -4.89 -0.16
CA LYS A 138 -14.25 -5.21 -0.54
C LYS A 138 -14.87 -4.03 -1.27
N LEU A 139 -15.73 -4.30 -2.22
CA LEU A 139 -16.62 -3.31 -2.78
C LEU A 139 -17.77 -3.07 -1.82
N LYS A 140 -18.05 -1.81 -1.56
CA LYS A 140 -19.18 -1.38 -0.76
C LYS A 140 -20.36 -1.05 -1.68
N LYS A 141 -21.54 -1.59 -1.36
CA LYS A 141 -22.75 -1.42 -2.18
C LYS A 141 -23.41 -0.04 -2.00
N LYS A 142 -23.16 0.64 -0.87
CA LYS A 142 -23.79 1.92 -0.51
C LYS A 142 -22.76 3.00 -0.31
N LYS A 143 -23.11 4.24 -0.67
CA LYS A 143 -22.36 5.45 -0.26
C LYS A 143 -22.56 5.68 1.24
N GLY A 144 -21.65 6.40 1.89
CA GLY A 144 -21.72 6.73 3.32
C GLY A 144 -20.72 5.94 4.18
N SER A 145 -20.72 6.19 5.50
CA SER A 145 -19.79 5.54 6.44
C SER A 145 -20.00 4.02 6.50
N SER A 146 -18.93 3.29 6.81
CA SER A 146 -18.98 1.83 6.98
C SER A 146 -19.65 1.45 8.29
N SER A 147 -20.48 0.39 8.26
CA SER A 147 -21.03 -0.19 9.48
C SER A 147 -19.98 -1.03 10.22
N LEU A 148 -20.22 -1.29 11.52
CA LEU A 148 -19.34 -2.15 12.31
C LEU A 148 -19.21 -3.56 11.69
N GLU A 149 -20.29 -4.11 11.16
CA GLU A 149 -20.27 -5.44 10.54
C GLU A 149 -19.47 -5.45 9.23
N GLU A 150 -19.53 -4.38 8.43
CA GLU A 150 -18.69 -4.22 7.25
C GLU A 150 -17.21 -4.16 7.67
N GLN A 151 -16.87 -3.41 8.73
CA GLN A 151 -15.51 -3.29 9.27
C GLN A 151 -14.99 -4.65 9.79
N LYS A 152 -15.78 -5.36 10.58
CA LYS A 152 -15.45 -6.72 11.06
C LYS A 152 -15.26 -7.70 9.91
N SER A 153 -16.11 -7.63 8.90
CA SER A 153 -16.03 -8.52 7.72
C SER A 153 -14.79 -8.30 6.87
N LEU A 154 -14.22 -7.09 6.89
CA LEU A 154 -12.94 -6.77 6.26
C LEU A 154 -11.76 -7.21 7.15
N LEU A 155 -11.81 -6.92 8.44
CA LEU A 155 -10.74 -7.19 9.40
C LEU A 155 -10.55 -8.69 9.66
N SER A 156 -11.63 -9.44 9.89
CA SER A 156 -11.56 -10.84 10.34
C SER A 156 -10.67 -11.75 9.49
N PRO A 157 -10.71 -11.75 8.13
CA PRO A 157 -9.81 -12.55 7.32
C PRO A 157 -8.34 -12.14 7.48
N VAL A 158 -8.07 -10.83 7.62
CA VAL A 158 -6.71 -10.29 7.76
C VAL A 158 -6.15 -10.64 9.13
N LEU A 159 -6.91 -10.45 10.20
CA LEU A 159 -6.51 -10.85 11.56
C LEU A 159 -6.15 -12.34 11.63
N GLY A 160 -6.87 -13.18 10.87
CA GLY A 160 -6.56 -14.62 10.74
C GLY A 160 -5.19 -14.88 10.07
N ILE A 161 -4.78 -14.05 9.09
CA ILE A 161 -3.48 -14.15 8.44
C ILE A 161 -2.36 -13.73 9.39
N PHE A 162 -2.58 -12.69 10.18
CA PHE A 162 -1.61 -12.11 11.13
C PHE A 162 -1.64 -12.76 12.53
N LYS A 163 -2.35 -13.89 12.69
CA LYS A 163 -2.39 -14.60 13.98
C LYS A 163 -0.97 -14.94 14.46
N GLY A 164 -0.65 -14.56 15.72
CA GLY A 164 0.67 -14.74 16.31
C GLY A 164 1.70 -13.68 15.91
N HIS A 165 1.25 -12.55 15.38
CA HIS A 165 2.05 -11.36 15.11
C HIS A 165 1.52 -10.18 15.92
N GLU A 166 2.44 -9.32 16.38
CA GLU A 166 2.09 -8.05 17.01
C GLU A 166 1.62 -7.07 15.92
N ILE A 167 0.35 -6.67 15.97
CA ILE A 167 -0.26 -5.77 15.00
C ILE A 167 -0.91 -4.57 15.65
N VAL A 168 -0.90 -3.45 14.93
CA VAL A 168 -1.68 -2.26 15.26
C VAL A 168 -2.57 -1.91 14.07
N VAL A 169 -3.86 -1.72 14.33
CA VAL A 169 -4.82 -1.23 13.34
C VAL A 169 -4.97 0.27 13.49
N VAL A 170 -4.74 1.02 12.40
CA VAL A 170 -4.97 2.47 12.36
C VAL A 170 -6.14 2.80 11.45
N GLY A 171 -6.99 3.72 11.87
CA GLY A 171 -8.14 4.20 11.11
C GLY A 171 -8.32 5.71 11.23
N ASP A 172 -8.88 6.31 10.17
CA ASP A 172 -9.24 7.72 10.19
C ASP A 172 -10.60 7.96 10.87
N ARG A 173 -11.14 9.19 10.75
CA ARG A 173 -12.44 9.56 11.34
C ARG A 173 -13.64 8.77 10.83
N GLU A 174 -13.53 8.04 9.74
CA GLU A 174 -14.60 7.15 9.27
C GLU A 174 -14.74 5.93 10.19
N PHE A 175 -13.60 5.49 10.76
CA PHE A 175 -13.53 4.31 11.64
C PHE A 175 -13.65 4.68 13.12
N HIS A 176 -14.17 5.86 13.43
CA HIS A 176 -14.44 6.31 14.78
C HIS A 176 -15.56 5.42 15.39
N SER A 177 -15.21 4.51 16.25
CA SER A 177 -16.19 3.67 16.93
C SER A 177 -15.60 2.97 18.15
N PRO A 178 -16.07 3.29 19.35
CA PRO A 178 -15.70 2.51 20.53
C PRO A 178 -16.08 1.02 20.41
N LYS A 179 -17.11 0.70 19.63
CA LYS A 179 -17.49 -0.69 19.34
C LYS A 179 -16.45 -1.41 18.50
N LEU A 180 -15.80 -0.72 17.55
CA LEU A 180 -14.67 -1.25 16.81
C LEU A 180 -13.45 -1.43 17.72
N ALA A 181 -13.16 -0.46 18.59
CA ALA A 181 -12.09 -0.56 19.58
C ALA A 181 -12.27 -1.80 20.46
N LYS A 182 -13.47 -2.01 21.02
CA LYS A 182 -13.80 -3.19 21.82
C LYS A 182 -13.68 -4.52 21.05
N TYR A 183 -14.07 -4.53 19.78
CA TYR A 183 -13.85 -5.69 18.91
C TYR A 183 -12.36 -6.00 18.73
N LEU A 184 -11.53 -4.99 18.44
CA LEU A 184 -10.08 -5.17 18.28
C LEU A 184 -9.42 -5.64 19.59
N GLU A 185 -9.80 -5.03 20.70
CA GLU A 185 -9.34 -5.45 22.04
C GLU A 185 -9.68 -6.89 22.36
N SER A 186 -10.92 -7.33 22.10
CA SER A 186 -11.36 -8.73 22.28
C SER A 186 -10.53 -9.73 21.45
N ARG A 187 -9.88 -9.25 20.36
CA ARG A 187 -8.98 -10.02 19.50
C ARG A 187 -7.51 -9.88 19.89
N LYS A 188 -7.20 -9.17 20.99
CA LYS A 188 -5.85 -8.86 21.45
C LYS A 188 -5.04 -8.08 20.39
N VAL A 189 -5.71 -7.16 19.69
CA VAL A 189 -5.13 -6.32 18.66
C VAL A 189 -5.00 -4.91 19.19
N SER A 190 -3.82 -4.33 19.03
CA SER A 190 -3.60 -2.92 19.33
C SER A 190 -4.22 -2.04 18.24
N PHE A 191 -4.67 -0.84 18.62
CA PHE A 191 -5.31 0.06 17.69
C PHE A 191 -5.00 1.53 17.97
N VAL A 192 -5.14 2.37 16.94
CA VAL A 192 -4.99 3.83 16.96
C VAL A 192 -6.09 4.39 16.03
N LEU A 193 -7.24 4.71 16.59
CA LEU A 193 -8.42 5.14 15.84
C LEU A 193 -8.66 6.64 16.06
N ARG A 194 -8.83 7.39 14.98
CA ARG A 194 -9.10 8.82 15.08
C ARG A 194 -10.58 9.07 15.30
N GLU A 195 -10.90 9.82 16.35
CA GLU A 195 -12.24 10.18 16.76
C GLU A 195 -12.68 11.55 16.22
N LYS A 196 -13.99 11.82 16.28
CA LYS A 196 -14.58 13.12 15.96
C LYS A 196 -14.54 14.05 17.18
N LYS A 197 -14.65 15.37 16.94
CA LYS A 197 -14.75 16.37 18.03
C LYS A 197 -15.94 16.17 18.98
N SER A 198 -16.99 15.51 18.49
CA SER A 198 -18.18 15.14 19.26
C SER A 198 -18.02 13.83 20.05
N PHE A 199 -16.84 13.23 20.09
CA PHE A 199 -16.58 12.02 20.86
C PHE A 199 -16.64 12.32 22.36
N PHE A 200 -17.44 11.55 23.11
CA PHE A 200 -17.68 11.76 24.53
C PHE A 200 -16.71 10.92 25.38
N ILE A 201 -16.11 11.58 26.35
CA ILE A 201 -15.24 10.99 27.37
C ILE A 201 -15.73 11.35 28.77
N GLN A 202 -15.42 10.49 29.75
CA GLN A 202 -15.67 10.68 31.16
C GLN A 202 -14.43 10.22 31.92
N GLU A 203 -13.77 11.11 32.67
CA GLU A 203 -12.50 10.82 33.33
C GLU A 203 -12.69 9.95 34.56
N THR A 204 -13.65 10.30 35.39
CA THR A 204 -14.01 9.50 36.58
C THR A 204 -15.48 9.08 36.53
N PRO A 205 -15.88 8.01 37.26
CA PRO A 205 -17.29 7.56 37.27
C PRO A 205 -18.30 8.63 37.72
N ASN A 206 -17.85 9.60 38.48
CA ASN A 206 -18.68 10.68 39.03
C ASN A 206 -18.77 11.92 38.13
N ASP A 207 -17.93 11.98 37.08
CA ASP A 207 -17.95 13.10 36.14
C ASP A 207 -19.09 12.98 35.14
N ASN A 208 -19.50 14.12 34.59
CA ASN A 208 -20.36 14.11 33.41
C ASN A 208 -19.57 13.82 32.13
N TYR A 209 -20.19 13.09 31.21
CA TYR A 209 -19.63 12.91 29.87
C TYR A 209 -19.48 14.25 29.16
N LYS A 210 -18.28 14.58 28.70
CA LYS A 210 -17.94 15.79 27.94
C LYS A 210 -17.48 15.44 26.53
N ALA A 211 -17.88 16.24 25.55
CA ALA A 211 -17.33 16.10 24.21
C ALA A 211 -15.86 16.52 24.22
N ILE A 212 -14.93 15.71 23.66
CA ILE A 212 -13.50 16.02 23.68
C ILE A 212 -13.17 17.34 22.97
N GLY A 213 -13.97 17.72 21.99
CA GLY A 213 -13.82 19.01 21.29
C GLY A 213 -14.24 20.24 22.10
N SER A 214 -14.99 20.09 23.22
CA SER A 214 -15.40 21.18 24.09
C SER A 214 -14.41 21.51 25.23
N LEU A 215 -13.30 20.74 25.32
CA LEU A 215 -12.31 20.93 26.39
C LEU A 215 -11.42 22.18 26.22
N GLY A 216 -11.60 22.98 25.16
CA GLY A 216 -10.99 24.30 25.00
C GLY A 216 -9.47 24.32 24.80
N PHE A 217 -8.86 23.19 24.38
CA PHE A 217 -7.41 23.13 24.17
C PHE A 217 -6.95 23.95 22.95
N THR A 218 -5.75 24.52 23.06
CA THR A 218 -5.11 25.36 22.05
C THR A 218 -4.03 24.63 21.26
N PRO A 219 -3.60 25.16 20.10
CA PRO A 219 -2.46 24.61 19.36
C PRO A 219 -1.19 24.55 20.22
N GLY A 220 -0.52 23.39 20.20
CA GLY A 220 0.62 23.09 21.06
C GLY A 220 0.30 22.10 22.18
N THR A 221 -0.99 21.83 22.42
CA THR A 221 -1.41 20.92 23.50
C THR A 221 -1.23 19.47 23.13
N LEU A 222 -0.65 18.70 24.06
CA LEU A 222 -0.69 17.24 24.10
C LEU A 222 -1.27 16.85 25.46
N ARG A 223 -2.37 16.09 25.47
CA ARG A 223 -2.98 15.52 26.68
C ARG A 223 -3.21 14.04 26.43
N PHE A 224 -2.91 13.24 27.44
CA PHE A 224 -3.12 11.80 27.44
C PHE A 224 -3.95 11.40 28.63
N TYR A 225 -5.05 10.75 28.37
CA TYR A 225 -5.98 10.23 29.38
C TYR A 225 -5.87 8.73 29.39
N GLU A 226 -5.53 8.16 30.52
CA GLU A 226 -5.40 6.70 30.70
C GLU A 226 -6.67 6.13 31.30
N ASP A 227 -7.12 4.98 30.77
CA ASP A 227 -8.20 4.17 31.31
C ASP A 227 -9.49 4.95 31.63
N ILE A 228 -9.87 5.90 30.75
CA ILE A 228 -11.08 6.69 30.87
C ILE A 228 -12.29 6.03 30.23
N PHE A 229 -13.47 6.35 30.71
CA PHE A 229 -14.73 5.87 30.12
C PHE A 229 -15.03 6.57 28.80
N VAL A 230 -15.48 5.79 27.81
CA VAL A 230 -15.78 6.32 26.47
C VAL A 230 -17.15 5.83 26.00
N GLY A 231 -17.82 6.67 25.19
CA GLY A 231 -19.11 6.35 24.58
C GLY A 231 -20.28 6.48 25.53
N LYS A 232 -20.88 7.67 25.60
CA LYS A 232 -21.99 8.02 26.51
C LYS A 232 -23.16 7.03 26.46
N GLN A 233 -23.50 6.53 25.27
CA GLN A 233 -24.69 5.66 25.09
C GLN A 233 -24.41 4.17 25.37
N ASP A 234 -23.20 3.70 25.09
CA ASP A 234 -22.91 2.27 25.07
C ASP A 234 -22.11 1.77 26.28
N LYS A 235 -21.57 2.66 27.13
CA LYS A 235 -20.72 2.35 28.31
C LYS A 235 -19.71 1.24 28.00
N LEU A 236 -18.96 1.37 26.91
CA LEU A 236 -18.21 0.28 26.28
C LEU A 236 -16.92 -0.12 26.99
N GLY A 237 -16.56 0.58 28.06
CA GLY A 237 -15.37 0.28 28.85
C GLY A 237 -14.39 1.45 28.90
N LYS A 238 -13.19 1.16 29.42
CA LYS A 238 -12.13 2.11 29.58
C LYS A 238 -11.10 1.93 28.48
N PHE A 239 -10.66 3.06 27.92
CA PHE A 239 -9.60 3.11 26.91
C PHE A 239 -8.73 4.32 27.14
N ASN A 240 -7.58 4.35 26.50
CA ASN A 240 -6.71 5.52 26.48
C ASN A 240 -7.16 6.49 25.38
N VAL A 241 -7.11 7.79 25.67
CA VAL A 241 -7.46 8.83 24.71
C VAL A 241 -6.34 9.85 24.63
N LEU A 242 -5.81 10.07 23.44
CA LEU A 242 -4.80 11.09 23.17
C LEU A 242 -5.42 12.28 22.45
N TYR A 243 -5.29 13.47 23.05
CA TYR A 243 -5.47 14.75 22.40
C TYR A 243 -4.11 15.26 21.92
N TYR A 244 -4.00 15.58 20.64
CA TYR A 244 -2.77 16.11 20.08
C TYR A 244 -3.04 17.20 19.06
N TRP A 245 -2.55 18.40 19.35
CA TRP A 245 -2.61 19.53 18.45
C TRP A 245 -1.22 20.13 18.28
N LYS A 246 -0.55 19.80 17.16
CA LYS A 246 0.78 20.31 16.89
C LYS A 246 0.76 21.81 16.63
N ARG A 247 1.56 22.58 17.35
CA ARG A 247 1.88 23.96 17.03
C ARG A 247 2.81 23.97 15.83
N SER A 248 2.52 24.80 14.82
CA SER A 248 3.39 24.94 13.66
C SER A 248 4.09 26.28 13.70
N TYR A 249 5.40 26.24 13.50
CA TYR A 249 6.18 27.43 13.17
C TYR A 249 6.13 27.62 11.65
N ARG A 250 6.04 28.84 11.15
CA ARG A 250 6.05 29.21 9.72
C ARG A 250 4.81 28.73 8.92
N LYS A 251 3.61 29.20 9.30
CA LYS A 251 2.35 29.08 8.51
C LYS A 251 1.84 27.68 8.14
N LYS A 252 2.48 26.59 8.55
CA LYS A 252 1.96 25.21 8.36
C LYS A 252 1.25 24.74 9.63
N VAL A 253 0.15 25.36 9.99
CA VAL A 253 -0.66 24.97 11.15
C VAL A 253 -1.37 23.67 10.83
N MET A 254 -1.32 22.71 11.74
CA MET A 254 -2.22 21.57 11.73
C MET A 254 -3.65 22.10 11.88
N LYS A 255 -4.46 22.00 10.82
CA LYS A 255 -5.79 22.63 10.71
C LYS A 255 -6.76 22.23 11.81
N ALA A 256 -6.60 21.05 12.40
CA ALA A 256 -7.43 20.52 13.46
C ALA A 256 -6.67 19.53 14.33
N PRO A 257 -7.00 19.42 15.63
CA PRO A 257 -6.38 18.46 16.53
C PRO A 257 -6.69 17.01 16.12
N TRP A 258 -5.88 16.11 16.64
CA TRP A 258 -6.16 14.68 16.62
C TRP A 258 -6.76 14.27 17.95
N TYR A 259 -7.88 13.58 17.89
CA TYR A 259 -8.51 12.88 18.98
C TYR A 259 -8.32 11.39 18.68
N ILE A 260 -7.54 10.69 19.46
CA ILE A 260 -7.14 9.30 19.16
C ILE A 260 -7.57 8.40 20.30
N LEU A 261 -8.38 7.39 19.98
CA LEU A 261 -8.75 6.30 20.85
C LEU A 261 -7.76 5.16 20.65
N THR A 262 -7.23 4.59 21.75
CA THR A 262 -6.18 3.57 21.66
C THR A 262 -6.13 2.72 22.93
N ASN A 263 -5.49 1.53 22.84
CA ASN A 263 -5.08 0.72 23.97
C ASN A 263 -3.56 0.74 24.23
N LEU A 264 -2.82 1.57 23.47
CA LEU A 264 -1.39 1.82 23.67
C LEU A 264 -1.17 2.91 24.72
N LYS A 265 0.01 2.90 25.38
CA LYS A 265 0.36 3.88 26.43
C LYS A 265 1.40 4.92 25.99
N ASP A 266 2.31 4.61 25.07
CA ASP A 266 3.35 5.54 24.65
C ASP A 266 2.81 6.54 23.61
N THR A 267 2.69 7.79 24.01
CA THR A 267 2.17 8.89 23.16
C THR A 267 3.02 9.15 21.91
N LYS A 268 4.35 8.97 21.99
CA LYS A 268 5.25 9.15 20.84
C LYS A 268 5.02 8.05 19.82
N VAL A 269 4.86 6.81 20.29
CA VAL A 269 4.52 5.65 19.44
C VAL A 269 3.16 5.86 18.78
N ILE A 270 2.12 6.24 19.53
CA ILE A 270 0.77 6.49 19.02
C ILE A 270 0.79 7.53 17.90
N ILE A 271 1.45 8.67 18.12
CA ILE A 271 1.56 9.76 17.14
C ILE A 271 2.32 9.29 15.89
N SER A 272 3.39 8.54 16.05
CA SER A 272 4.20 7.99 14.95
C SER A 272 3.38 7.04 14.09
N LEU A 273 2.71 6.06 14.71
CA LEU A 273 1.87 5.07 14.03
C LEU A 273 0.72 5.75 13.26
N TYR A 274 0.05 6.72 13.88
CA TYR A 274 -1.04 7.43 13.21
C TYR A 274 -0.55 8.25 12.00
N ARG A 275 0.63 8.88 12.07
CA ARG A 275 1.23 9.59 10.93
C ARG A 275 1.51 8.68 9.77
N SER A 276 2.00 7.48 10.04
CA SER A 276 2.35 6.51 9.02
C SER A 276 1.14 6.01 8.22
N ARG A 277 -0.10 6.19 8.72
CA ARG A 277 -1.34 5.92 7.97
C ARG A 277 -1.36 6.61 6.60
N TRP A 278 -0.68 7.76 6.46
CA TRP A 278 -0.59 8.50 5.20
C TRP A 278 -0.14 7.63 4.00
N GLY A 279 0.57 6.54 4.24
CA GLY A 279 0.98 5.60 3.20
C GLY A 279 -0.19 5.06 2.36
N ILE A 280 -1.39 4.85 2.96
CA ILE A 280 -2.55 4.37 2.20
C ILE A 280 -3.14 5.44 1.29
N GLU A 281 -3.09 6.71 1.67
CA GLU A 281 -3.51 7.83 0.81
C GLU A 281 -2.57 7.98 -0.40
N MET A 282 -1.26 7.76 -0.19
CA MET A 282 -0.28 7.73 -1.29
C MET A 282 -0.54 6.57 -2.25
N PHE A 283 -0.86 5.37 -1.72
CA PHE A 283 -1.28 4.24 -2.55
C PHE A 283 -2.50 4.59 -3.41
N PHE A 284 -3.55 5.17 -2.83
CA PHE A 284 -4.73 5.58 -3.59
C PHE A 284 -4.41 6.61 -4.67
N LYS A 285 -3.53 7.56 -4.38
CA LYS A 285 -3.04 8.52 -5.38
C LYS A 285 -2.30 7.82 -6.53
N ASP A 286 -1.42 6.87 -6.22
CA ASP A 286 -0.67 6.11 -7.21
C ASP A 286 -1.58 5.21 -8.07
N CYS A 287 -2.67 4.68 -7.50
CA CYS A 287 -3.66 3.91 -8.26
C CYS A 287 -4.53 4.76 -9.18
N LYS A 288 -4.73 6.04 -8.85
CA LYS A 288 -5.47 7.01 -9.67
C LYS A 288 -4.55 7.64 -10.73
N SER A 289 -4.62 8.94 -10.88
CA SER A 289 -3.84 9.71 -11.88
C SER A 289 -2.32 9.66 -11.68
N GLY A 290 -1.84 9.29 -10.50
CA GLY A 290 -0.41 9.24 -10.17
C GLY A 290 0.35 8.05 -10.75
N GLY A 291 -0.34 6.97 -11.12
CA GLY A 291 0.30 5.73 -11.56
C GLY A 291 -0.56 4.91 -12.53
N TYR A 292 -1.51 4.11 -12.06
CA TYR A 292 -2.18 3.08 -12.88
C TYR A 292 -3.52 3.51 -13.50
N ASN A 293 -3.96 4.74 -13.28
CA ASN A 293 -5.16 5.35 -13.87
C ASN A 293 -6.42 4.45 -13.77
N LEU A 294 -6.67 3.91 -12.59
CA LEU A 294 -7.78 2.98 -12.33
C LEU A 294 -9.15 3.57 -12.70
N GLU A 295 -9.28 4.90 -12.66
CA GLU A 295 -10.51 5.62 -12.99
C GLU A 295 -10.93 5.44 -14.45
N GLN A 296 -10.01 5.05 -15.34
CA GLN A 296 -10.30 4.77 -16.76
C GLN A 296 -10.77 3.33 -17.00
N SER A 297 -10.79 2.48 -15.97
CA SER A 297 -11.35 1.12 -16.11
C SER A 297 -12.86 1.20 -16.34
N LYS A 298 -13.34 0.72 -17.50
CA LYS A 298 -14.76 0.62 -17.84
C LYS A 298 -15.14 -0.85 -17.92
N VAL A 299 -15.32 -1.49 -16.74
CA VAL A 299 -15.57 -2.94 -16.63
C VAL A 299 -16.68 -3.23 -15.63
N SER A 300 -17.29 -4.42 -15.72
CA SER A 300 -18.26 -4.90 -14.73
C SER A 300 -17.62 -5.08 -13.35
N GLN A 301 -18.44 -5.10 -12.30
CA GLN A 301 -17.98 -5.23 -10.90
C GLN A 301 -17.08 -6.44 -10.68
N THR A 302 -17.39 -7.60 -11.27
CA THR A 302 -16.58 -8.82 -11.14
C THR A 302 -15.19 -8.62 -11.73
N ARG A 303 -15.09 -8.10 -12.96
CA ARG A 303 -13.83 -7.80 -13.65
C ARG A 303 -13.05 -6.70 -12.94
N PHE A 304 -13.75 -5.75 -12.32
CA PHE A 304 -13.13 -4.68 -11.55
C PHE A 304 -12.35 -5.23 -10.34
N MET A 305 -12.91 -6.20 -9.61
CA MET A 305 -12.21 -6.86 -8.50
C MET A 305 -10.95 -7.61 -8.97
N ALA A 306 -11.02 -8.26 -10.13
CA ALA A 306 -9.86 -8.90 -10.74
C ALA A 306 -8.79 -7.86 -11.15
N ILE A 307 -9.17 -6.75 -11.76
CA ILE A 307 -8.26 -5.65 -12.12
C ILE A 307 -7.57 -5.08 -10.86
N ILE A 308 -8.31 -4.86 -9.77
CA ILE A 308 -7.70 -4.40 -8.51
C ILE A 308 -6.67 -5.43 -8.02
N LEU A 309 -6.97 -6.71 -8.08
CA LEU A 309 -6.01 -7.76 -7.69
C LEU A 309 -4.73 -7.69 -8.53
N LEU A 310 -4.85 -7.62 -9.86
CA LEU A 310 -3.70 -7.51 -10.76
C LEU A 310 -2.90 -6.23 -10.49
N MET A 311 -3.60 -5.11 -10.29
CA MET A 311 -2.98 -3.82 -9.97
C MET A 311 -2.24 -3.86 -8.62
N VAL A 312 -2.82 -4.49 -7.58
CA VAL A 312 -2.17 -4.66 -6.28
C VAL A 312 -0.89 -5.49 -6.40
N ILE A 313 -0.92 -6.56 -7.18
CA ILE A 313 0.27 -7.37 -7.45
C ILE A 313 1.31 -6.52 -8.20
N ALA A 314 0.92 -5.85 -9.29
CA ALA A 314 1.80 -4.99 -10.07
C ALA A 314 2.44 -3.87 -9.23
N TYR A 315 1.63 -3.21 -8.38
CA TYR A 315 2.08 -2.16 -7.46
C TYR A 315 3.11 -2.69 -6.46
N THR A 316 2.81 -3.82 -5.83
CA THR A 316 3.71 -4.42 -4.83
C THR A 316 5.04 -4.79 -5.45
N LEU A 317 5.03 -5.47 -6.61
CA LEU A 317 6.23 -5.83 -7.33
C LEU A 317 7.04 -4.61 -7.75
N ALA A 318 6.39 -3.59 -8.35
CA ALA A 318 7.07 -2.38 -8.76
C ALA A 318 7.66 -1.59 -7.58
N THR A 319 6.98 -1.55 -6.44
CA THR A 319 7.51 -0.89 -5.22
C THR A 319 8.76 -1.61 -4.73
N CYS A 320 8.76 -2.94 -4.70
CA CYS A 320 9.92 -3.74 -4.30
C CYS A 320 11.10 -3.60 -5.28
N GLN A 321 10.82 -3.62 -6.59
CA GLN A 321 11.81 -3.40 -7.64
C GLN A 321 12.47 -2.02 -7.50
N GLY A 322 11.66 -0.97 -7.34
CA GLY A 322 12.16 0.39 -7.15
C GLY A 322 12.98 0.56 -5.88
N HIS A 323 12.61 -0.13 -4.80
CA HIS A 323 13.43 -0.19 -3.59
C HIS A 323 14.81 -0.80 -3.86
N LEU A 324 14.87 -1.93 -4.59
CA LEU A 324 16.11 -2.58 -4.97
C LEU A 324 16.96 -1.69 -5.89
N LEU A 325 16.35 -1.04 -6.90
CA LEU A 325 17.06 -0.10 -7.77
C LEU A 325 17.74 1.03 -6.97
N LYS A 326 17.02 1.62 -6.02
CA LYS A 326 17.59 2.66 -5.13
C LYS A 326 18.71 2.11 -4.25
N LYS A 327 18.54 0.93 -3.68
CA LYS A 327 19.55 0.29 -2.83
C LYS A 327 20.84 -0.03 -3.62
N SER A 328 20.71 -0.31 -4.91
CA SER A 328 21.85 -0.56 -5.82
C SER A 328 22.36 0.69 -6.52
N ASN A 329 21.88 1.89 -6.17
CA ASN A 329 22.22 3.18 -6.79
C ASN A 329 21.96 3.23 -8.32
N LEU A 330 21.02 2.39 -8.80
CA LEU A 330 20.62 2.32 -10.22
C LEU A 330 19.49 3.29 -10.57
N ASP A 331 18.86 3.89 -9.56
CA ASP A 331 17.74 4.83 -9.71
C ASP A 331 18.15 6.11 -10.45
N THR A 332 19.43 6.47 -10.44
CA THR A 332 19.98 7.63 -11.17
C THR A 332 19.82 7.52 -12.69
N TYR A 333 19.70 6.30 -13.23
CA TYR A 333 19.47 6.05 -14.65
C TYR A 333 17.98 6.05 -15.05
N SER A 334 17.09 5.76 -14.11
CA SER A 334 15.64 5.68 -14.37
C SER A 334 14.85 6.86 -13.81
N SER A 335 15.40 7.64 -12.89
CA SER A 335 14.68 8.72 -12.22
C SER A 335 15.52 9.97 -12.02
N ARG A 336 14.85 11.12 -11.84
CA ARG A 336 15.56 12.38 -11.57
C ARG A 336 16.34 12.30 -10.26
N VAL A 337 17.63 12.59 -10.34
CA VAL A 337 18.48 12.88 -9.19
C VAL A 337 17.98 14.13 -8.47
N ARG A 338 18.24 14.26 -7.19
CA ARG A 338 17.89 15.41 -6.35
C ARG A 338 18.28 16.72 -7.02
N LEU A 339 17.33 17.64 -7.12
CA LEU A 339 17.64 19.03 -7.40
C LEU A 339 18.37 19.60 -6.17
N TYR A 340 19.39 20.46 -6.42
CA TYR A 340 20.13 21.21 -5.41
C TYR A 340 19.22 21.61 -4.22
N HIS A 341 19.64 21.32 -2.99
CA HIS A 341 18.99 21.63 -1.71
C HIS A 341 17.84 20.71 -1.21
N ASN A 342 17.44 19.63 -1.91
CA ASN A 342 16.45 18.71 -1.36
C ASN A 342 17.10 17.42 -0.84
N LEU A 343 16.95 17.17 0.47
CA LEU A 343 17.45 15.97 1.15
C LEU A 343 16.66 14.68 0.77
N TYR A 344 15.51 14.82 0.08
CA TYR A 344 14.64 13.70 -0.26
C TYR A 344 14.74 13.30 -1.74
N PRO A 345 14.69 11.99 -2.06
CA PRO A 345 14.61 11.52 -3.44
C PRO A 345 13.39 12.13 -4.16
N HIS A 346 13.57 12.57 -5.41
CA HIS A 346 12.50 13.21 -6.18
C HIS A 346 11.37 12.25 -6.55
N HIS A 347 11.66 10.96 -6.71
CA HIS A 347 10.70 9.94 -7.10
C HIS A 347 10.54 8.84 -6.04
N SER A 348 9.29 8.34 -5.89
CA SER A 348 8.99 7.17 -5.06
C SER A 348 9.61 5.90 -5.67
N GLU A 349 9.69 4.84 -4.88
CA GLU A 349 10.12 3.51 -5.31
C GLU A 349 9.27 3.03 -6.50
N LEU A 350 7.96 3.17 -6.42
CA LEU A 350 7.05 2.85 -7.51
C LEU A 350 7.44 3.54 -8.82
N ARG A 351 7.61 4.86 -8.80
CA ARG A 351 7.96 5.63 -10.01
C ARG A 351 9.32 5.27 -10.57
N THR A 352 10.31 5.04 -9.71
CA THR A 352 11.64 4.59 -10.12
C THR A 352 11.57 3.29 -10.90
N SER A 353 10.82 2.30 -10.41
CA SER A 353 10.60 1.03 -11.12
C SER A 353 9.85 1.21 -12.43
N LEU A 354 8.74 1.95 -12.44
CA LEU A 354 7.94 2.17 -13.65
C LEU A 354 8.73 2.88 -14.75
N TYR A 355 9.58 3.83 -14.41
CA TYR A 355 10.46 4.48 -15.40
C TYR A 355 11.57 3.56 -15.88
N GLY A 356 12.13 2.72 -15.02
CA GLY A 356 13.08 1.68 -15.40
C GLY A 356 12.49 0.71 -16.44
N HIS A 357 11.28 0.23 -16.23
CA HIS A 357 10.57 -0.60 -17.22
C HIS A 357 10.42 0.09 -18.58
N VAL A 358 9.98 1.35 -18.59
CA VAL A 358 9.80 2.12 -19.83
C VAL A 358 11.14 2.34 -20.54
N TRP A 359 12.21 2.61 -19.79
CA TRP A 359 13.53 2.81 -20.36
C TRP A 359 14.08 1.53 -21.02
N ILE A 360 13.98 0.39 -20.35
CA ILE A 360 14.41 -0.90 -20.94
C ILE A 360 13.62 -1.19 -22.22
N ILE A 361 12.30 -1.07 -22.18
CA ILE A 361 11.46 -1.30 -23.36
C ILE A 361 11.84 -0.35 -24.51
N GLY A 362 12.13 0.92 -24.21
CA GLY A 362 12.58 1.90 -25.20
C GLY A 362 13.93 1.53 -25.83
N MET A 363 14.88 1.05 -25.02
CA MET A 363 16.18 0.60 -25.51
C MET A 363 16.06 -0.65 -26.41
N ASP A 364 15.18 -1.57 -26.07
CA ASP A 364 14.94 -2.77 -26.88
C ASP A 364 14.18 -2.44 -28.17
N LEU A 365 13.13 -1.61 -28.10
CA LEU A 365 12.25 -1.29 -29.24
C LEU A 365 12.96 -0.46 -30.31
N TRP A 366 13.84 0.46 -29.89
CA TRP A 366 14.56 1.37 -30.78
C TRP A 366 16.09 1.12 -30.75
N ALA A 367 16.51 -0.14 -30.61
CA ALA A 367 17.91 -0.50 -30.44
C ALA A 367 18.82 0.06 -31.54
N ASP A 368 18.42 -0.09 -32.82
CA ASP A 368 19.21 0.41 -33.95
C ASP A 368 19.40 1.92 -33.93
N LEU A 369 18.32 2.68 -33.63
CA LEU A 369 18.41 4.14 -33.50
C LEU A 369 19.24 4.56 -32.31
N ALA A 370 19.12 3.86 -31.17
CA ALA A 370 19.93 4.11 -30.00
C ALA A 370 21.42 3.89 -30.30
N HIS A 371 21.78 2.81 -30.96
CA HIS A 371 23.14 2.53 -31.39
C HIS A 371 23.66 3.56 -32.40
N ALA A 372 22.83 4.01 -33.36
CA ALA A 372 23.20 5.07 -34.29
C ALA A 372 23.50 6.39 -33.54
N LEU A 373 22.65 6.80 -32.58
CA LEU A 373 22.89 7.99 -31.75
C LEU A 373 24.19 7.90 -30.92
N ILE A 374 24.52 6.71 -30.41
CA ILE A 374 25.75 6.46 -29.66
C ILE A 374 26.97 6.68 -30.57
N ARG A 375 26.95 6.12 -31.78
CA ARG A 375 28.07 6.25 -32.77
C ARG A 375 28.32 7.69 -33.14
N LEU A 376 27.33 8.56 -33.17
CA LEU A 376 27.47 9.98 -33.46
C LEU A 376 28.21 10.78 -32.35
N LYS A 377 28.44 10.17 -31.18
CA LYS A 377 29.04 10.84 -30.01
C LYS A 377 30.18 10.00 -29.41
N PRO A 378 31.26 9.70 -30.15
CA PRO A 378 32.35 8.83 -29.69
C PRO A 378 33.03 9.34 -28.42
N HIS A 379 33.10 10.67 -28.24
CA HIS A 379 33.63 11.29 -27.03
C HIS A 379 32.83 10.99 -25.74
N LYS A 380 31.60 10.48 -25.87
CA LYS A 380 30.73 10.07 -24.75
C LYS A 380 30.70 8.56 -24.52
N GLN A 381 31.49 7.77 -25.24
CA GLN A 381 31.49 6.31 -25.16
C GLN A 381 31.58 5.77 -23.72
N ARG A 382 32.43 6.38 -22.89
CA ARG A 382 32.57 6.02 -21.47
C ARG A 382 31.27 6.13 -20.68
N TYR A 383 30.45 7.16 -20.96
CA TYR A 383 29.16 7.33 -20.30
C TYR A 383 28.12 6.33 -20.82
N PHE A 384 28.13 6.04 -22.12
CA PHE A 384 27.25 5.04 -22.72
C PHE A 384 27.54 3.63 -22.19
N ASN A 385 28.80 3.25 -22.07
CA ASN A 385 29.19 1.95 -21.49
C ASN A 385 28.67 1.81 -20.05
N ARG A 386 28.79 2.83 -19.22
CA ARG A 386 28.18 2.83 -17.87
C ARG A 386 26.66 2.70 -17.91
N GLY A 387 26.01 3.33 -18.89
CA GLY A 387 24.57 3.18 -19.11
C GLY A 387 24.18 1.75 -19.47
N PHE A 388 24.93 1.07 -20.33
CA PHE A 388 24.72 -0.34 -20.68
C PHE A 388 24.97 -1.27 -19.48
N GLU A 389 26.01 -1.01 -18.69
CA GLU A 389 26.25 -1.74 -17.44
C GLU A 389 25.07 -1.57 -16.47
N ALA A 390 24.55 -0.35 -16.31
CA ALA A 390 23.39 -0.10 -15.49
C ALA A 390 22.14 -0.83 -16.02
N LEU A 391 21.89 -0.83 -17.33
CA LEU A 391 20.79 -1.59 -17.96
C LEU A 391 20.90 -3.07 -17.67
N SER A 392 22.09 -3.66 -17.84
CA SER A 392 22.33 -5.09 -17.57
C SER A 392 22.08 -5.46 -16.11
N LEU A 393 22.35 -4.57 -15.17
CA LEU A 393 22.06 -4.76 -13.75
C LEU A 393 20.59 -4.49 -13.39
N MET A 394 19.93 -3.54 -14.08
CA MET A 394 18.52 -3.22 -13.85
C MET A 394 17.58 -4.30 -14.41
N GLN A 395 17.94 -4.89 -15.54
CA GLN A 395 17.09 -5.87 -16.22
C GLN A 395 16.74 -7.08 -15.34
N PRO A 396 17.67 -7.75 -14.62
CA PRO A 396 17.33 -8.80 -13.67
C PRO A 396 16.43 -8.32 -12.52
N ILE A 397 16.65 -7.11 -12.01
CA ILE A 397 15.83 -6.54 -10.92
C ILE A 397 14.38 -6.31 -11.38
N LEU A 398 14.19 -5.83 -12.61
CA LEU A 398 12.88 -5.51 -13.17
C LEU A 398 12.16 -6.71 -13.78
N GLN A 399 12.90 -7.70 -14.30
CA GLN A 399 12.35 -8.92 -14.91
C GLN A 399 12.27 -10.10 -13.92
N ASN A 400 13.26 -10.24 -13.02
CA ASN A 400 13.35 -11.31 -12.03
C ASN A 400 13.10 -10.73 -10.65
N VAL A 401 11.85 -10.55 -10.29
CA VAL A 401 11.51 -9.90 -9.04
C VAL A 401 12.03 -10.71 -7.85
N VAL A 402 12.88 -10.09 -7.08
CA VAL A 402 13.30 -10.57 -5.77
C VAL A 402 12.09 -10.52 -4.82
N THR A 403 11.89 -11.57 -4.05
CA THR A 403 10.94 -11.61 -2.93
C THR A 403 11.14 -10.42 -2.00
N LEU A 404 10.04 -9.85 -1.51
CA LEU A 404 10.01 -8.90 -0.39
C LEU A 404 10.90 -9.36 0.77
#